data_ec67bb48e21da623a3dad02e80962209
#
_entry.id   ec67bb48e21da623a3dad02e80962209
#
_cell.length_a   1.000
_cell.length_b   1.000
_cell.length_c   1.000
_cell.angle_alpha   90.00
_cell.angle_beta   90.00
_cell.angle_gamma   90.00
#
_symmetry.space_group_name_H-M   'P 1'
#
loop_
_entity.id
_entity.type
_entity.pdbx_description
1 polymer ?
#
loop_
_entity_poly.entity_id
_entity_poly.type
_entity_poly.pdbx_seq_one_letter_code
_entity_poly.pdbx_strand_id
1 'polypeptide(L)'
;MRTEQQVADWRAIARAAERFETPFYIVWAAPFANAVKRALAITSVRWKPRLWYSYKSQPVPALAQFARNLGIGIEVVSPFELHAAQQMGFSRGEILVNGPAKHHWLPRDVPGLNVIFDSLLEVSELARDAKELGWRCGIRVAVPQQKNADAPQFPAQFGICTSEIELAVDKLRSNEVELDVLHFHLRSNVPDVSDYRRALEHLQDVADRVGIAPRIIDIGGGLSDSSLPPQPHGPTASIEQLGEVLAQSRHLFPSAEEIWLEFGRALLAPAGVLVVSVLDTKVRDGFQVLICDGGRTNHALPSDWEVHDVATVRQPEDTNQRNTLICGPSCMAFDSFYQGPFPIDIKTRERIIYFSAGSYHIPWETRFSFGECRVLWVTEDGQIEEIRTAESVQNWLARWQNPGRLPPQNRAD
;
A
#
# COMPACT_ATOMS: atom_id res chain seq x y z
N MET A 1 28.06 5.87 4.99
CA MET A 1 27.60 7.03 5.81
C MET A 1 26.08 7.18 5.59
N ARG A 2 25.32 7.35 6.67
CA ARG A 2 23.86 7.61 6.56
C ARG A 2 23.65 9.00 5.95
N THR A 3 22.59 9.16 5.15
CA THR A 3 22.19 10.49 4.65
C THR A 3 21.65 11.36 5.80
N GLU A 4 21.57 12.68 5.62
CA GLU A 4 20.99 13.58 6.64
C GLU A 4 19.55 13.18 7.00
N GLN A 5 18.75 12.75 6.03
CA GLN A 5 17.39 12.26 6.25
C GLN A 5 17.39 10.99 7.12
N GLN A 6 18.22 10.00 6.80
CA GLN A 6 18.35 8.79 7.62
C GLN A 6 18.79 9.07 9.06
N VAL A 7 19.60 10.12 9.27
CA VAL A 7 19.99 10.56 10.62
C VAL A 7 18.83 11.21 11.35
N ALA A 8 18.02 12.03 10.67
CA ALA A 8 16.83 12.67 11.24
C ALA A 8 15.79 11.64 11.64
N ASP A 9 15.52 10.67 10.76
CA ASP A 9 14.59 9.55 11.00
C ASP A 9 15.05 8.72 12.21
N TRP A 10 16.33 8.43 12.30
CA TRP A 10 16.91 7.71 13.45
C TRP A 10 16.73 8.44 14.78
N ARG A 11 16.90 9.77 14.79
CA ARG A 11 16.65 10.60 15.98
C ARG A 11 15.19 10.58 16.41
N ALA A 12 14.26 10.60 15.44
CA ALA A 12 12.83 10.49 15.73
C ALA A 12 12.49 9.12 16.32
N ILE A 13 13.04 8.03 15.77
CA ILE A 13 12.88 6.68 16.32
C ILE A 13 13.41 6.60 17.75
N ALA A 14 14.62 7.12 18.01
CA ALA A 14 15.22 7.09 19.35
C ALA A 14 14.34 7.85 20.36
N ARG A 15 13.87 9.06 20.03
CA ARG A 15 12.96 9.83 20.89
C ARG A 15 11.63 9.10 21.14
N ALA A 16 11.08 8.46 20.10
CA ALA A 16 9.85 7.68 20.25
C ALA A 16 10.08 6.47 21.17
N ALA A 17 11.21 5.76 20.99
CA ALA A 17 11.58 4.60 21.80
C ALA A 17 11.84 4.94 23.29
N GLU A 18 12.24 6.17 23.60
CA GLU A 18 12.37 6.66 24.97
C GLU A 18 11.01 6.98 25.62
N ARG A 19 10.06 7.48 24.82
CA ARG A 19 8.78 8.03 25.29
C ARG A 19 7.65 7.01 25.32
N PHE A 20 7.64 6.07 24.38
CA PHE A 20 6.52 5.16 24.18
C PHE A 20 6.92 3.69 24.39
N GLU A 21 5.99 2.93 24.95
CA GLU A 21 6.10 1.48 25.04
C GLU A 21 5.86 0.84 23.65
N THR A 22 6.64 -0.20 23.36
CA THR A 22 6.51 -1.01 22.13
C THR A 22 5.42 -2.09 22.31
N PRO A 23 4.92 -2.72 21.23
CA PRO A 23 5.26 -2.40 19.84
C PRO A 23 4.55 -1.11 19.36
N PHE A 24 5.18 -0.41 18.42
CA PHE A 24 4.53 0.72 17.77
C PHE A 24 5.03 0.89 16.33
N TYR A 25 4.14 1.42 15.48
CA TYR A 25 4.53 1.96 14.18
C TYR A 25 4.88 3.44 14.29
N ILE A 26 5.82 3.87 13.47
CA ILE A 26 6.01 5.28 13.16
C ILE A 26 5.72 5.48 11.68
N VAL A 27 4.98 6.54 11.35
CA VAL A 27 4.70 6.98 9.98
C VAL A 27 5.17 8.43 9.84
N TRP A 28 5.89 8.74 8.74
CA TRP A 28 6.51 10.06 8.52
C TRP A 28 5.98 10.80 7.31
N ALA A 29 5.79 12.12 7.47
CA ALA A 29 5.49 13.04 6.38
C ALA A 29 6.65 13.16 5.37
N ALA A 30 7.87 13.39 5.87
CA ALA A 30 9.01 13.76 5.02
C ALA A 30 9.44 12.64 4.03
N PRO A 31 9.65 11.37 4.41
CA PRO A 31 9.96 10.31 3.45
C PRO A 31 8.86 10.13 2.41
N PHE A 32 7.59 10.24 2.80
CA PHE A 32 6.47 10.19 1.87
C PHE A 32 6.53 11.34 0.85
N ALA A 33 6.72 12.59 1.29
CA ALA A 33 6.85 13.74 0.41
C ALA A 33 8.01 13.59 -0.60
N ASN A 34 9.13 13.04 -0.15
CA ASN A 34 10.28 12.75 -1.02
C ASN A 34 9.96 11.68 -2.07
N ALA A 35 9.25 10.61 -1.70
CA ALA A 35 8.82 9.59 -2.63
C ALA A 35 7.81 10.13 -3.66
N VAL A 36 6.88 10.98 -3.24
CA VAL A 36 5.94 11.71 -4.11
C VAL A 36 6.70 12.59 -5.11
N LYS A 37 7.66 13.37 -4.65
CA LYS A 37 8.47 14.23 -5.52
C LYS A 37 9.21 13.42 -6.57
N ARG A 38 9.80 12.28 -6.21
CA ARG A 38 10.44 11.36 -7.14
C ARG A 38 9.45 10.81 -8.16
N ALA A 39 8.29 10.35 -7.70
CA ALA A 39 7.26 9.80 -8.58
C ALA A 39 6.72 10.83 -9.59
N LEU A 40 6.56 12.08 -9.21
CA LEU A 40 6.15 13.15 -10.13
C LEU A 40 7.25 13.56 -11.11
N ALA A 41 8.52 13.35 -10.76
CA ALA A 41 9.66 13.71 -11.61
C ALA A 41 9.87 12.75 -12.80
N ILE A 42 9.31 11.53 -12.78
CA ILE A 42 9.51 10.54 -13.86
C ILE A 42 8.88 10.93 -15.19
N THR A 43 8.00 11.90 -15.17
CA THR A 43 7.27 12.33 -16.35
C THR A 43 7.82 13.66 -16.88
N SER A 44 9.05 13.67 -17.33
CA SER A 44 9.62 14.79 -18.11
C SER A 44 8.99 14.92 -19.50
N VAL A 45 7.97 14.15 -19.81
CA VAL A 45 7.40 13.95 -21.12
C VAL A 45 5.95 14.40 -21.15
N ARG A 46 5.44 14.91 -22.27
CA ARG A 46 4.14 15.49 -22.59
C ARG A 46 2.87 15.01 -21.85
N TRP A 47 2.87 13.87 -21.17
CA TRP A 47 1.79 13.45 -20.30
C TRP A 47 1.90 14.14 -18.95
N LYS A 48 0.86 14.81 -18.52
CA LYS A 48 0.79 15.36 -17.17
C LYS A 48 0.61 14.22 -16.16
N PRO A 49 1.55 14.01 -15.22
CA PRO A 49 1.40 12.96 -14.22
C PRO A 49 0.35 13.36 -13.20
N ARG A 50 -0.46 12.38 -12.80
CA ARG A 50 -1.34 12.49 -11.67
C ARG A 50 -1.14 11.30 -10.76
N LEU A 51 -0.80 11.57 -9.51
CA LEU A 51 -0.68 10.54 -8.49
C LEU A 51 -1.99 10.33 -7.77
N TRP A 52 -2.30 9.08 -7.54
CA TRP A 52 -3.39 8.61 -6.71
C TRP A 52 -2.80 7.84 -5.52
N TYR A 53 -3.06 8.33 -4.32
CA TYR A 53 -2.70 7.66 -3.09
C TYR A 53 -3.55 6.41 -2.92
N SER A 54 -2.95 5.23 -3.01
CA SER A 54 -3.65 3.96 -2.86
C SER A 54 -3.97 3.71 -1.38
N TYR A 55 -5.18 4.11 -0.94
CA TYR A 55 -5.54 4.20 0.49
C TYR A 55 -5.48 2.84 1.19
N LYS A 56 -5.85 1.75 0.51
CA LYS A 56 -5.76 0.37 1.00
C LYS A 56 -4.36 -0.02 1.52
N SER A 57 -3.31 0.63 1.02
CA SER A 57 -1.94 0.31 1.42
C SER A 57 -1.51 0.96 2.73
N GLN A 58 -2.16 2.07 3.12
CA GLN A 58 -1.90 2.76 4.40
C GLN A 58 -3.10 3.64 4.79
N PRO A 59 -4.03 3.15 5.64
CA PRO A 59 -5.27 3.86 5.94
C PRO A 59 -5.15 4.92 7.05
N VAL A 60 -3.96 5.43 7.32
CA VAL A 60 -3.73 6.46 8.34
C VAL A 60 -4.25 7.82 7.86
N PRO A 61 -5.27 8.42 8.53
CA PRO A 61 -5.89 9.66 8.07
C PRO A 61 -4.92 10.84 8.00
N ALA A 62 -4.00 10.98 8.95
CA ALA A 62 -3.00 12.06 8.95
C ALA A 62 -2.15 12.03 7.68
N LEU A 63 -1.71 10.84 7.23
CA LEU A 63 -0.93 10.68 6.01
C LEU A 63 -1.77 10.96 4.76
N ALA A 64 -3.03 10.53 4.72
CA ALA A 64 -3.92 10.79 3.59
C ALA A 64 -4.26 12.30 3.47
N GLN A 65 -4.50 12.98 4.58
CA GLN A 65 -4.66 14.44 4.59
C GLN A 65 -3.39 15.16 4.14
N PHE A 66 -2.23 14.68 4.57
CA PHE A 66 -0.94 15.20 4.10
C PHE A 66 -0.76 15.00 2.58
N ALA A 67 -1.11 13.82 2.05
CA ALA A 67 -1.11 13.57 0.61
C ALA A 67 -2.01 14.55 -0.15
N ARG A 68 -3.22 14.81 0.37
CA ARG A 68 -4.15 15.81 -0.18
C ARG A 68 -3.52 17.21 -0.22
N ASN A 69 -2.83 17.62 0.84
CA ASN A 69 -2.15 18.92 0.89
C ASN A 69 -1.02 19.03 -0.15
N LEU A 70 -0.44 17.91 -0.57
CA LEU A 70 0.51 17.83 -1.69
C LEU A 70 -0.17 17.83 -3.06
N GLY A 71 -1.50 17.95 -3.13
CA GLY A 71 -2.26 17.92 -4.38
C GLY A 71 -2.44 16.54 -5.00
N ILE A 72 -2.30 15.48 -4.21
CA ILE A 72 -2.45 14.09 -4.64
C ILE A 72 -3.88 13.64 -4.41
N GLY A 73 -4.49 12.96 -5.39
CA GLY A 73 -5.79 12.33 -5.26
C GLY A 73 -5.71 11.03 -4.43
N ILE A 74 -6.87 10.44 -4.12
CA ILE A 74 -6.97 9.20 -3.36
C ILE A 74 -7.67 8.12 -4.19
N GLU A 75 -7.07 6.91 -4.25
CA GLU A 75 -7.67 5.72 -4.82
C GLU A 75 -8.32 4.91 -3.72
N VAL A 76 -9.60 4.55 -3.90
CA VAL A 76 -10.44 3.84 -2.95
C VAL A 76 -11.09 2.61 -3.60
N VAL A 77 -11.20 1.52 -2.83
CA VAL A 77 -11.69 0.22 -3.34
C VAL A 77 -12.86 -0.35 -2.53
N SER A 78 -13.40 0.42 -1.59
CA SER A 78 -14.50 -0.02 -0.73
C SER A 78 -15.37 1.14 -0.25
N PRO A 79 -16.60 0.88 0.25
CA PRO A 79 -17.45 1.91 0.82
C PRO A 79 -16.84 2.57 2.06
N PHE A 80 -16.04 1.83 2.85
CA PHE A 80 -15.34 2.37 4.01
C PHE A 80 -14.28 3.39 3.60
N GLU A 81 -13.49 3.07 2.59
CA GLU A 81 -12.45 3.95 2.07
C GLU A 81 -13.04 5.20 1.38
N LEU A 82 -14.12 5.04 0.62
CA LEU A 82 -14.84 6.17 0.02
C LEU A 82 -15.36 7.13 1.09
N HIS A 83 -16.02 6.60 2.12
CA HIS A 83 -16.51 7.42 3.24
C HIS A 83 -15.36 8.12 3.96
N ALA A 84 -14.26 7.42 4.24
CA ALA A 84 -13.08 8.00 4.86
C ALA A 84 -12.47 9.13 4.00
N ALA A 85 -12.35 8.93 2.68
CA ALA A 85 -11.85 9.97 1.77
C ALA A 85 -12.72 11.24 1.81
N GLN A 86 -14.06 11.07 1.82
CA GLN A 86 -15.00 12.18 1.95
C GLN A 86 -14.86 12.90 3.30
N GLN A 87 -14.73 12.16 4.40
CA GLN A 87 -14.52 12.74 5.74
C GLN A 87 -13.19 13.49 5.84
N MET A 88 -12.15 13.06 5.16
CA MET A 88 -10.85 13.75 5.07
C MET A 88 -10.88 14.97 4.14
N GLY A 89 -12.02 15.26 3.51
CA GLY A 89 -12.25 16.46 2.71
C GLY A 89 -11.71 16.36 1.27
N PHE A 90 -11.44 15.17 0.74
CA PHE A 90 -11.16 15.01 -0.69
C PHE A 90 -12.38 15.43 -1.49
N SER A 91 -12.18 16.30 -2.48
CA SER A 91 -13.23 16.63 -3.44
C SER A 91 -13.49 15.42 -4.35
N ARG A 92 -14.68 15.38 -4.96
CA ARG A 92 -15.09 14.24 -5.79
C ARG A 92 -14.14 13.96 -6.96
N GLY A 93 -13.63 14.99 -7.59
CA GLY A 93 -12.62 14.86 -8.65
C GLY A 93 -11.24 14.44 -8.16
N GLU A 94 -11.00 14.45 -6.85
CA GLU A 94 -9.77 13.94 -6.20
C GLU A 94 -9.94 12.49 -5.71
N ILE A 95 -11.10 11.85 -5.96
CA ILE A 95 -11.36 10.46 -5.59
C ILE A 95 -11.41 9.61 -6.86
N LEU A 96 -10.61 8.55 -6.89
CA LEU A 96 -10.61 7.50 -7.90
C LEU A 96 -11.19 6.23 -7.28
N VAL A 97 -12.30 5.75 -7.84
CA VAL A 97 -12.97 4.53 -7.36
C VAL A 97 -12.55 3.37 -8.24
N ASN A 98 -11.84 2.43 -7.66
CA ASN A 98 -11.30 1.24 -8.33
C ASN A 98 -11.77 -0.06 -7.64
N GLY A 99 -11.23 -1.20 -8.04
CA GLY A 99 -11.55 -2.51 -7.48
C GLY A 99 -12.80 -3.16 -8.08
N PRO A 100 -13.04 -4.44 -7.81
CA PRO A 100 -14.15 -5.20 -8.38
C PRO A 100 -15.47 -4.98 -7.65
N ALA A 101 -16.57 -5.34 -8.31
CA ALA A 101 -17.93 -5.41 -7.75
C ALA A 101 -18.49 -4.08 -7.18
N LYS A 102 -18.09 -2.94 -7.74
CA LYS A 102 -18.54 -1.60 -7.32
C LYS A 102 -20.05 -1.39 -7.44
N HIS A 103 -20.72 -2.10 -8.35
CA HIS A 103 -22.18 -2.05 -8.51
C HIS A 103 -22.96 -2.46 -7.26
N HIS A 104 -22.34 -3.18 -6.32
CA HIS A 104 -22.95 -3.56 -5.04
C HIS A 104 -22.85 -2.47 -3.95
N TRP A 105 -21.88 -1.55 -4.06
CA TRP A 105 -21.59 -0.68 -2.94
C TRP A 105 -21.41 0.81 -3.30
N LEU A 106 -21.14 1.13 -4.57
CA LEU A 106 -20.92 2.51 -4.97
C LEU A 106 -22.22 3.31 -4.87
N PRO A 107 -22.25 4.41 -4.10
CA PRO A 107 -23.44 5.24 -3.97
C PRO A 107 -23.88 5.84 -5.32
N ARG A 108 -25.18 5.78 -5.60
CA ARG A 108 -25.77 6.29 -6.86
C ARG A 108 -26.33 7.71 -6.70
N ASP A 109 -25.71 8.49 -5.83
CA ASP A 109 -26.07 9.89 -5.53
C ASP A 109 -24.82 10.80 -5.37
N VAL A 110 -23.63 10.28 -5.66
CA VAL A 110 -22.38 11.02 -5.55
C VAL A 110 -21.86 11.41 -6.95
N PRO A 111 -22.08 12.65 -7.42
CA PRO A 111 -21.65 13.07 -8.76
C PRO A 111 -20.14 13.35 -8.83
N GLY A 112 -19.60 13.32 -10.05
CA GLY A 112 -18.25 13.81 -10.39
C GLY A 112 -17.08 12.97 -9.88
N LEU A 113 -17.30 11.68 -9.55
CA LEU A 113 -16.22 10.75 -9.23
C LEU A 113 -15.43 10.34 -10.47
N ASN A 114 -14.19 9.85 -10.27
CA ASN A 114 -13.49 9.08 -11.28
C ASN A 114 -13.74 7.59 -10.99
N VAL A 115 -14.24 6.83 -11.96
CA VAL A 115 -14.66 5.43 -11.75
C VAL A 115 -14.05 4.54 -12.82
N ILE A 116 -13.32 3.51 -12.41
CA ILE A 116 -12.74 2.50 -13.30
C ILE A 116 -13.59 1.23 -13.23
N PHE A 117 -14.26 0.88 -14.31
CA PHE A 117 -15.05 -0.35 -14.40
C PHE A 117 -14.15 -1.57 -14.53
N ASP A 118 -14.38 -2.58 -13.68
CA ASP A 118 -13.58 -3.80 -13.59
C ASP A 118 -14.22 -4.99 -14.35
N SER A 119 -15.49 -4.88 -14.71
CA SER A 119 -16.22 -5.95 -15.39
C SER A 119 -17.34 -5.42 -16.30
N LEU A 120 -17.75 -6.25 -17.27
CA LEU A 120 -18.90 -5.97 -18.14
C LEU A 120 -20.20 -5.81 -17.31
N LEU A 121 -20.35 -6.53 -16.19
CA LEU A 121 -21.49 -6.39 -15.31
C LEU A 121 -21.51 -4.99 -14.65
N GLU A 122 -20.38 -4.50 -14.17
CA GLU A 122 -20.29 -3.13 -13.62
C GLU A 122 -20.70 -2.07 -14.66
N VAL A 123 -20.20 -2.19 -15.88
CA VAL A 123 -20.61 -1.30 -16.97
C VAL A 123 -22.13 -1.38 -17.19
N SER A 124 -22.69 -2.61 -17.20
CA SER A 124 -24.13 -2.82 -17.43
C SER A 124 -25.00 -2.19 -16.36
N GLU A 125 -24.56 -2.27 -15.10
CA GLU A 125 -25.31 -1.82 -13.94
C GLU A 125 -25.14 -0.31 -13.64
N LEU A 126 -24.00 0.27 -14.01
CA LEU A 126 -23.60 1.61 -13.59
C LEU A 126 -23.51 2.65 -14.72
N ALA A 127 -23.57 2.24 -16.00
CA ALA A 127 -23.38 3.18 -17.10
C ALA A 127 -24.42 4.33 -17.09
N ARG A 128 -25.67 4.04 -16.74
CA ARG A 128 -26.70 5.08 -16.60
C ARG A 128 -26.39 6.05 -15.48
N ASP A 129 -26.04 5.55 -14.30
CA ASP A 129 -25.68 6.38 -13.15
C ASP A 129 -24.43 7.23 -13.47
N ALA A 130 -23.47 6.65 -14.19
CA ALA A 130 -22.26 7.34 -14.62
C ALA A 130 -22.59 8.57 -15.50
N LYS A 131 -23.56 8.44 -16.41
CA LYS A 131 -24.04 9.55 -17.24
C LYS A 131 -24.76 10.59 -16.39
N GLU A 132 -25.73 10.17 -15.60
CA GLU A 132 -26.58 11.06 -14.80
C GLU A 132 -25.77 11.84 -13.75
N LEU A 133 -24.75 11.21 -13.19
CA LEU A 133 -23.88 11.78 -12.14
C LEU A 133 -22.60 12.46 -12.69
N GLY A 134 -22.38 12.43 -14.00
CA GLY A 134 -21.22 13.03 -14.61
C GLY A 134 -19.90 12.46 -14.12
N TRP A 135 -19.83 11.12 -13.96
CA TRP A 135 -18.58 10.46 -13.60
C TRP A 135 -17.58 10.50 -14.77
N ARG A 136 -16.30 10.65 -14.46
CA ARG A 136 -15.23 10.36 -15.42
C ARG A 136 -14.98 8.86 -15.41
N CYS A 137 -15.20 8.23 -16.57
CA CYS A 137 -15.21 6.79 -16.66
C CYS A 137 -13.96 6.23 -17.31
N GLY A 138 -13.51 5.11 -16.77
CA GLY A 138 -12.47 4.27 -17.32
C GLY A 138 -12.82 2.79 -17.31
N ILE A 139 -12.08 2.01 -18.08
CA ILE A 139 -12.15 0.55 -18.09
C ILE A 139 -10.80 -0.02 -17.66
N ARG A 140 -10.81 -0.96 -16.72
CA ARG A 140 -9.66 -1.79 -16.43
C ARG A 140 -9.56 -2.93 -17.42
N VAL A 141 -8.50 -2.94 -18.19
CA VAL A 141 -8.19 -3.99 -19.17
C VAL A 141 -7.41 -5.10 -18.50
N ALA A 142 -7.85 -6.34 -18.68
CA ALA A 142 -7.09 -7.51 -18.26
C ALA A 142 -5.87 -7.68 -19.20
N VAL A 143 -4.68 -7.34 -18.72
CA VAL A 143 -3.45 -7.45 -19.48
C VAL A 143 -2.77 -8.80 -19.27
N PRO A 144 -2.12 -9.39 -20.29
CA PRO A 144 -1.35 -10.61 -20.15
C PRO A 144 -0.21 -10.40 -19.13
N GLN A 145 -0.16 -11.26 -18.13
CA GLN A 145 0.95 -11.28 -17.17
C GLN A 145 1.87 -12.44 -17.43
N GLN A 146 3.18 -12.26 -17.26
CA GLN A 146 4.11 -13.39 -17.32
C GLN A 146 3.81 -14.36 -16.17
N LYS A 147 3.73 -15.64 -16.50
CA LYS A 147 3.67 -16.72 -15.50
C LYS A 147 5.07 -16.89 -14.92
N ASN A 148 5.29 -16.36 -13.72
CA ASN A 148 6.48 -16.68 -12.94
C ASN A 148 6.19 -17.87 -12.02
N ALA A 149 7.25 -18.51 -11.50
CA ALA A 149 7.12 -19.63 -10.55
C ALA A 149 6.24 -19.31 -9.34
N ASP A 150 6.20 -18.04 -8.94
CA ASP A 150 5.44 -17.52 -7.79
C ASP A 150 4.10 -16.87 -8.18
N ALA A 151 3.73 -16.89 -9.47
CA ALA A 151 2.42 -16.39 -9.88
C ALA A 151 1.32 -17.35 -9.43
N PRO A 152 0.12 -16.84 -9.04
CA PRO A 152 -1.02 -17.71 -8.76
C PRO A 152 -1.27 -18.65 -9.93
N GLN A 153 -1.58 -19.92 -9.63
CA GLN A 153 -1.86 -20.95 -10.65
C GLN A 153 -3.19 -20.72 -11.38
N PHE A 154 -3.93 -19.66 -11.03
CA PHE A 154 -5.22 -19.28 -11.59
C PHE A 154 -5.14 -17.89 -12.22
N PRO A 155 -6.03 -17.58 -13.18
CA PRO A 155 -6.11 -16.24 -13.77
C PRO A 155 -6.38 -15.15 -12.73
N ALA A 156 -5.87 -13.94 -12.98
CA ALA A 156 -6.21 -12.80 -12.15
C ALA A 156 -7.73 -12.50 -12.21
N GLN A 157 -8.32 -12.16 -11.07
CA GLN A 157 -9.75 -11.88 -10.95
C GLN A 157 -10.15 -10.48 -11.45
N PHE A 158 -9.23 -9.70 -12.01
CA PHE A 158 -9.42 -8.29 -12.29
C PHE A 158 -9.42 -7.97 -13.77
N GLY A 159 -10.24 -6.98 -14.13
CA GLY A 159 -10.26 -6.37 -15.45
C GLY A 159 -11.14 -7.09 -16.47
N ILE A 160 -11.62 -6.33 -17.44
CA ILE A 160 -12.42 -6.81 -18.55
C ILE A 160 -11.49 -7.52 -19.54
N CYS A 161 -11.81 -8.75 -19.90
CA CYS A 161 -11.01 -9.50 -20.87
C CYS A 161 -11.22 -8.96 -22.28
N THR A 162 -10.23 -9.17 -23.15
CA THR A 162 -10.22 -8.61 -24.51
C THR A 162 -11.47 -9.00 -25.33
N SER A 163 -12.06 -10.17 -25.08
CA SER A 163 -13.27 -10.64 -25.75
C SER A 163 -14.56 -9.88 -25.36
N GLU A 164 -14.56 -9.21 -24.20
CA GLU A 164 -15.74 -8.50 -23.68
C GLU A 164 -15.62 -6.97 -23.82
N ILE A 165 -14.44 -6.45 -24.16
CA ILE A 165 -14.18 -5.00 -24.20
C ILE A 165 -15.06 -4.30 -25.24
N GLU A 166 -15.25 -4.87 -26.43
CA GLU A 166 -16.11 -4.28 -27.46
C GLU A 166 -17.53 -4.08 -26.91
N LEU A 167 -18.08 -5.11 -26.28
CA LEU A 167 -19.42 -5.04 -25.69
C LEU A 167 -19.49 -4.02 -24.53
N ALA A 168 -18.44 -3.90 -23.72
CA ALA A 168 -18.39 -2.93 -22.64
C ALA A 168 -18.37 -1.48 -23.21
N VAL A 169 -17.57 -1.22 -24.24
CA VAL A 169 -17.49 0.08 -24.93
C VAL A 169 -18.82 0.42 -25.59
N ASP A 170 -19.47 -0.53 -26.28
CA ASP A 170 -20.77 -0.30 -26.91
C ASP A 170 -21.88 0.01 -25.87
N LYS A 171 -21.83 -0.64 -24.71
CA LYS A 171 -22.75 -0.30 -23.60
C LYS A 171 -22.51 1.12 -23.06
N LEU A 172 -21.29 1.54 -22.89
CA LEU A 172 -20.96 2.91 -22.49
C LEU A 172 -21.47 3.91 -23.54
N ARG A 173 -21.18 3.68 -24.82
CA ARG A 173 -21.63 4.52 -25.94
C ARG A 173 -23.16 4.62 -26.00
N SER A 174 -23.87 3.51 -25.83
CA SER A 174 -25.34 3.48 -25.87
C SER A 174 -25.99 4.23 -24.70
N ASN A 175 -25.24 4.44 -23.60
CA ASN A 175 -25.65 5.27 -22.47
C ASN A 175 -25.02 6.70 -22.54
N GLU A 176 -24.43 7.06 -23.66
CA GLU A 176 -23.76 8.36 -23.88
C GLU A 176 -22.66 8.66 -22.83
N VAL A 177 -21.98 7.65 -22.33
CA VAL A 177 -20.86 7.76 -21.42
C VAL A 177 -19.56 7.81 -22.22
N GLU A 178 -18.79 8.88 -22.04
CA GLU A 178 -17.46 8.99 -22.61
C GLU A 178 -16.46 8.12 -21.86
N LEU A 179 -15.64 7.37 -22.60
CA LEU A 179 -14.57 6.56 -22.03
C LEU A 179 -13.25 7.35 -22.08
N ASP A 180 -12.94 8.06 -20.99
CA ASP A 180 -11.76 8.91 -20.86
C ASP A 180 -10.49 8.13 -20.55
N VAL A 181 -10.60 7.06 -19.74
CA VAL A 181 -9.47 6.38 -19.11
C VAL A 181 -9.35 4.93 -19.55
N LEU A 182 -8.18 4.54 -20.03
CA LEU A 182 -7.81 3.12 -20.10
C LEU A 182 -6.84 2.79 -18.95
N HIS A 183 -7.20 1.80 -18.16
CA HIS A 183 -6.46 1.39 -16.99
C HIS A 183 -5.98 -0.05 -17.10
N PHE A 184 -4.79 -0.29 -16.62
CA PHE A 184 -4.33 -1.63 -16.25
C PHE A 184 -3.60 -1.59 -14.90
N HIS A 185 -3.56 -2.72 -14.25
CA HIS A 185 -2.71 -2.92 -13.07
C HIS A 185 -1.99 -4.26 -13.21
N LEU A 186 -0.68 -4.24 -13.09
CA LEU A 186 0.14 -5.43 -13.05
C LEU A 186 0.02 -6.10 -11.66
N ARG A 187 1.03 -6.80 -11.22
CA ARG A 187 1.14 -7.38 -9.89
C ARG A 187 1.91 -6.46 -8.94
N SER A 188 1.86 -6.75 -7.64
CA SER A 188 2.77 -6.12 -6.67
C SER A 188 4.22 -6.54 -6.91
N ASN A 189 5.17 -5.64 -6.61
CA ASN A 189 6.61 -5.88 -6.74
C ASN A 189 7.00 -6.37 -8.13
N VAL A 190 6.60 -5.61 -9.16
CA VAL A 190 6.91 -5.91 -10.57
C VAL A 190 8.43 -6.09 -10.73
N PRO A 191 8.90 -7.26 -11.19
CA PRO A 191 10.33 -7.53 -11.24
C PRO A 191 11.03 -6.87 -12.42
N ASP A 192 10.34 -6.72 -13.54
CA ASP A 192 10.88 -6.21 -14.80
C ASP A 192 9.99 -5.08 -15.33
N VAL A 193 10.57 -3.91 -15.49
CA VAL A 193 9.89 -2.73 -16.04
C VAL A 193 9.36 -2.95 -17.45
N SER A 194 9.90 -3.92 -18.20
CA SER A 194 9.40 -4.29 -19.53
C SER A 194 7.97 -4.83 -19.50
N ASP A 195 7.47 -5.29 -18.34
CA ASP A 195 6.07 -5.69 -18.17
C ASP A 195 5.12 -4.49 -18.39
N TYR A 196 5.49 -3.29 -17.94
CA TYR A 196 4.72 -2.08 -18.23
C TYR A 196 4.69 -1.75 -19.72
N ARG A 197 5.81 -1.93 -20.43
CA ARG A 197 5.84 -1.73 -21.89
C ARG A 197 4.87 -2.68 -22.58
N ARG A 198 4.94 -3.97 -22.31
CA ARG A 198 4.03 -4.97 -22.90
C ARG A 198 2.56 -4.69 -22.57
N ALA A 199 2.28 -4.22 -21.36
CA ALA A 199 0.93 -3.84 -20.97
C ALA A 199 0.44 -2.60 -21.75
N LEU A 200 1.29 -1.59 -21.97
CA LEU A 200 0.98 -0.41 -22.78
C LEU A 200 0.75 -0.78 -24.25
N GLU A 201 1.57 -1.64 -24.84
CA GLU A 201 1.38 -2.16 -26.20
C GLU A 201 0.04 -2.89 -26.31
N HIS A 202 -0.27 -3.79 -25.37
CA HIS A 202 -1.57 -4.48 -25.34
C HIS A 202 -2.74 -3.51 -25.19
N LEU A 203 -2.59 -2.47 -24.37
CA LEU A 203 -3.62 -1.44 -24.18
C LEU A 203 -3.88 -0.65 -25.47
N GLN A 204 -2.81 -0.39 -26.26
CA GLN A 204 -2.91 0.23 -27.58
C GLN A 204 -3.67 -0.67 -28.56
N ASP A 205 -3.33 -1.96 -28.62
CA ASP A 205 -4.03 -2.92 -29.49
C ASP A 205 -5.54 -2.98 -29.15
N VAL A 206 -5.88 -2.89 -27.87
CA VAL A 206 -7.29 -2.80 -27.41
C VAL A 206 -7.92 -1.50 -27.89
N ALA A 207 -7.27 -0.36 -27.68
CA ALA A 207 -7.78 0.94 -28.07
C ALA A 207 -8.07 1.03 -29.58
N ASP A 208 -7.15 0.53 -30.41
CA ASP A 208 -7.29 0.48 -31.87
C ASP A 208 -8.44 -0.42 -32.31
N ARG A 209 -8.57 -1.59 -31.67
CA ARG A 209 -9.63 -2.55 -32.00
C ARG A 209 -11.03 -1.97 -31.76
N VAL A 210 -11.24 -1.28 -30.64
CA VAL A 210 -12.56 -0.74 -30.28
C VAL A 210 -12.76 0.71 -30.75
N GLY A 211 -11.78 1.29 -31.43
CA GLY A 211 -11.86 2.63 -32.01
C GLY A 211 -12.03 3.72 -30.93
N ILE A 212 -11.20 3.70 -29.88
CA ILE A 212 -11.18 4.72 -28.84
C ILE A 212 -9.81 5.43 -28.82
N ALA A 213 -9.86 6.71 -28.44
CA ALA A 213 -8.67 7.55 -28.27
C ALA A 213 -8.66 8.09 -26.84
N PRO A 214 -8.12 7.32 -25.87
CA PRO A 214 -8.20 7.68 -24.46
C PRO A 214 -7.43 8.98 -24.19
N ARG A 215 -8.00 9.85 -23.36
CA ARG A 215 -7.34 11.08 -22.90
C ARG A 215 -6.41 10.81 -21.71
N ILE A 216 -6.60 9.70 -21.03
CA ILE A 216 -5.87 9.34 -19.81
C ILE A 216 -5.44 7.88 -19.92
N ILE A 217 -4.17 7.63 -19.64
CA ILE A 217 -3.65 6.28 -19.45
C ILE A 217 -3.35 6.11 -17.96
N ASP A 218 -4.01 5.13 -17.34
CA ASP A 218 -3.79 4.76 -15.96
C ASP A 218 -3.02 3.43 -15.90
N ILE A 219 -1.80 3.48 -15.41
CA ILE A 219 -0.92 2.29 -15.33
C ILE A 219 -0.97 1.58 -13.99
N GLY A 220 -1.88 2.01 -13.10
CA GLY A 220 -2.00 1.45 -11.77
C GLY A 220 -0.76 1.66 -10.90
N GLY A 221 -0.51 0.69 -10.03
CA GLY A 221 0.69 0.64 -9.20
C GLY A 221 1.61 -0.54 -9.56
N GLY A 222 2.19 -1.16 -8.54
CA GLY A 222 2.98 -2.39 -8.68
C GLY A 222 4.48 -2.21 -8.46
N LEU A 223 4.99 -0.98 -8.38
CA LEU A 223 6.40 -0.73 -8.05
C LEU A 223 6.69 -1.06 -6.58
N SER A 224 7.87 -1.60 -6.35
CA SER A 224 8.42 -1.85 -5.02
C SER A 224 9.04 -0.58 -4.41
N ASP A 225 9.38 -0.68 -3.14
CA ASP A 225 10.26 0.28 -2.48
C ASP A 225 11.72 0.01 -2.87
N SER A 226 12.38 1.01 -3.41
CA SER A 226 13.80 0.92 -3.82
C SER A 226 14.77 0.87 -2.62
N SER A 227 14.31 1.10 -1.39
CA SER A 227 15.10 1.01 -0.17
C SER A 227 15.09 -0.39 0.45
N LEU A 228 14.25 -1.30 -0.02
CA LEU A 228 14.24 -2.68 0.44
C LEU A 228 15.56 -3.40 0.07
N PRO A 229 16.04 -4.31 0.91
CA PRO A 229 17.18 -5.16 0.57
C PRO A 229 16.84 -6.05 -0.62
N PRO A 230 17.84 -6.73 -1.23
CA PRO A 230 17.58 -7.68 -2.29
C PRO A 230 16.52 -8.69 -1.91
N GLN A 231 15.49 -8.83 -2.73
CA GLN A 231 14.36 -9.70 -2.47
C GLN A 231 14.65 -11.14 -2.94
N PRO A 232 14.07 -12.18 -2.30
CA PRO A 232 14.28 -13.58 -2.67
C PRO A 232 13.92 -13.88 -4.13
N HIS A 233 12.97 -13.13 -4.68
CA HIS A 233 12.46 -13.30 -6.05
C HIS A 233 13.20 -12.46 -7.09
N GLY A 234 14.32 -11.85 -6.72
CA GLY A 234 15.15 -11.05 -7.61
C GLY A 234 14.88 -9.54 -7.53
N PRO A 235 15.47 -8.77 -8.45
CA PRO A 235 15.31 -7.32 -8.49
C PRO A 235 13.85 -6.94 -8.80
N THR A 236 13.48 -5.74 -8.38
CA THR A 236 12.18 -5.13 -8.68
C THR A 236 12.38 -3.87 -9.51
N ALA A 237 11.38 -3.55 -10.35
CA ALA A 237 11.39 -2.36 -11.19
C ALA A 237 11.42 -1.07 -10.34
N SER A 238 12.22 -0.10 -10.74
CA SER A 238 12.31 1.20 -10.08
C SER A 238 11.43 2.26 -10.75
N ILE A 239 11.17 3.34 -10.01
CA ILE A 239 10.46 4.51 -10.54
C ILE A 239 11.20 5.10 -11.75
N GLU A 240 12.52 5.20 -11.70
CA GLU A 240 13.34 5.77 -12.76
C GLU A 240 13.28 4.94 -14.05
N GLN A 241 13.40 3.62 -13.93
CA GLN A 241 13.24 2.70 -15.06
C GLN A 241 11.85 2.78 -15.70
N LEU A 242 10.80 2.93 -14.87
CA LEU A 242 9.44 3.16 -15.38
C LEU A 242 9.37 4.46 -16.18
N GLY A 243 10.01 5.53 -15.71
CA GLY A 243 10.08 6.80 -16.42
C GLY A 243 10.66 6.67 -17.84
N GLU A 244 11.70 5.84 -18.01
CA GLU A 244 12.28 5.54 -19.31
C GLU A 244 11.30 4.80 -20.23
N VAL A 245 10.60 3.80 -19.70
CA VAL A 245 9.56 3.07 -20.46
C VAL A 245 8.44 4.00 -20.89
N LEU A 246 7.94 4.85 -20.00
CA LEU A 246 6.89 5.80 -20.33
C LEU A 246 7.31 6.78 -21.43
N ALA A 247 8.55 7.29 -21.36
CA ALA A 247 9.10 8.17 -22.39
C ALA A 247 9.16 7.49 -23.76
N GLN A 248 9.54 6.23 -23.82
CA GLN A 248 9.61 5.44 -25.05
C GLN A 248 8.24 5.04 -25.59
N SER A 249 7.26 4.78 -24.70
CA SER A 249 5.92 4.30 -25.08
C SER A 249 4.92 5.41 -25.43
N ARG A 250 5.32 6.66 -25.34
CA ARG A 250 4.45 7.80 -25.52
C ARG A 250 3.75 7.89 -26.89
N HIS A 251 4.42 7.41 -27.94
CA HIS A 251 3.88 7.39 -29.29
C HIS A 251 2.66 6.49 -29.46
N LEU A 252 2.46 5.52 -28.52
CA LEU A 252 1.33 4.60 -28.53
C LEU A 252 -0.01 5.31 -28.30
N PHE A 253 -0.02 6.40 -27.53
CA PHE A 253 -1.25 7.11 -27.18
C PHE A 253 -1.12 8.62 -27.48
N PRO A 254 -1.22 9.03 -28.77
CA PRO A 254 -1.05 10.41 -29.15
C PRO A 254 -2.13 11.36 -28.63
N SER A 255 -3.33 10.85 -28.32
CA SER A 255 -4.46 11.58 -27.74
C SER A 255 -4.35 11.77 -26.22
N ALA A 256 -3.53 10.98 -25.54
CA ALA A 256 -3.43 11.04 -24.09
C ALA A 256 -2.74 12.33 -23.63
N GLU A 257 -3.38 13.00 -22.67
CA GLU A 257 -2.93 14.24 -22.04
C GLU A 257 -2.34 13.97 -20.66
N GLU A 258 -2.92 12.98 -19.93
CA GLU A 258 -2.52 12.63 -18.57
C GLU A 258 -2.06 11.17 -18.49
N ILE A 259 -1.16 10.93 -17.54
CA ILE A 259 -0.84 9.59 -17.05
C ILE A 259 -1.16 9.51 -15.57
N TRP A 260 -1.94 8.50 -15.17
CA TRP A 260 -2.29 8.25 -13.79
C TRP A 260 -1.44 7.12 -13.21
N LEU A 261 -1.07 7.29 -11.94
CA LEU A 261 -0.15 6.44 -11.20
C LEU A 261 -0.79 6.15 -9.84
N GLU A 262 -1.16 4.89 -9.58
CA GLU A 262 -1.79 4.44 -8.33
C GLU A 262 -0.73 3.85 -7.38
N PHE A 263 0.31 4.61 -7.07
CA PHE A 263 1.41 4.09 -6.27
C PHE A 263 1.05 3.96 -4.80
N GLY A 264 1.08 2.72 -4.29
CA GLY A 264 1.01 2.41 -2.87
C GLY A 264 2.41 2.21 -2.29
N ARG A 265 2.96 1.00 -2.46
CA ARG A 265 4.22 0.57 -1.82
C ARG A 265 5.38 1.51 -2.08
N ALA A 266 5.63 1.89 -3.32
CA ALA A 266 6.75 2.75 -3.69
C ALA A 266 6.74 4.12 -2.99
N LEU A 267 5.56 4.64 -2.61
CA LEU A 267 5.43 5.90 -1.88
C LEU A 267 5.46 5.70 -0.37
N LEU A 268 4.89 4.62 0.12
CA LEU A 268 4.48 4.46 1.50
C LEU A 268 5.43 3.60 2.32
N ALA A 269 6.01 2.55 1.74
CA ALA A 269 6.91 1.67 2.47
C ALA A 269 8.06 2.44 3.16
N PRO A 270 8.77 3.35 2.47
CA PRO A 270 9.86 4.11 3.10
C PRO A 270 9.36 5.11 4.16
N ALA A 271 8.07 5.40 4.20
CA ALA A 271 7.47 6.33 5.14
C ALA A 271 7.06 5.69 6.48
N GLY A 272 7.43 4.45 6.75
CA GLY A 272 7.09 3.82 8.02
C GLY A 272 8.07 2.78 8.51
N VAL A 273 8.10 2.61 9.83
CA VAL A 273 8.82 1.54 10.51
C VAL A 273 7.95 0.92 11.59
N LEU A 274 8.27 -0.35 11.96
CA LEU A 274 7.77 -0.99 13.15
C LEU A 274 8.92 -1.07 14.17
N VAL A 275 8.63 -0.73 15.42
CA VAL A 275 9.60 -0.83 16.54
C VAL A 275 9.07 -1.80 17.57
N VAL A 276 9.90 -2.77 17.93
CA VAL A 276 9.60 -3.82 18.92
C VAL A 276 10.68 -3.88 19.99
N SER A 277 10.36 -4.43 21.17
CA SER A 277 11.32 -4.69 22.24
C SER A 277 11.63 -6.16 22.36
N VAL A 278 12.88 -6.47 22.65
CA VAL A 278 13.31 -7.83 23.02
C VAL A 278 12.82 -8.17 24.41
N LEU A 279 12.01 -9.22 24.54
CA LEU A 279 11.49 -9.75 25.80
C LEU A 279 12.39 -10.86 26.37
N ASP A 280 12.94 -11.70 25.50
CA ASP A 280 13.76 -12.84 25.88
C ASP A 280 14.81 -13.16 24.79
N THR A 281 15.93 -13.74 25.22
CA THR A 281 17.02 -14.16 24.32
C THR A 281 17.39 -15.61 24.60
N LYS A 282 17.51 -16.42 23.55
CA LYS A 282 17.83 -17.85 23.64
C LYS A 282 18.86 -18.25 22.60
N VAL A 283 19.56 -19.36 22.83
CA VAL A 283 20.34 -20.04 21.79
C VAL A 283 19.72 -21.41 21.55
N ARG A 284 19.41 -21.73 20.29
CA ARG A 284 18.85 -23.02 19.88
C ARG A 284 19.51 -23.44 18.56
N ASP A 285 20.05 -24.64 18.52
CA ASP A 285 20.65 -25.25 17.32
C ASP A 285 21.64 -24.30 16.57
N GLY A 286 22.42 -23.52 17.32
CA GLY A 286 23.37 -22.55 16.77
C GLY A 286 22.79 -21.18 16.42
N PHE A 287 21.47 -21.04 16.44
CA PHE A 287 20.79 -19.75 16.24
C PHE A 287 20.68 -18.96 17.54
N GLN A 288 20.84 -17.65 17.43
CA GLN A 288 20.28 -16.72 18.41
C GLN A 288 18.79 -16.56 18.13
N VAL A 289 17.95 -16.72 19.15
CA VAL A 289 16.51 -16.51 19.04
C VAL A 289 16.13 -15.35 19.94
N LEU A 290 15.59 -14.30 19.36
CA LEU A 290 15.08 -13.12 20.05
C LEU A 290 13.56 -13.18 20.05
N ILE A 291 12.95 -13.18 21.23
CA ILE A 291 11.48 -13.08 21.38
C ILE A 291 11.17 -11.61 21.65
N CYS A 292 10.32 -11.01 20.80
CA CYS A 292 9.94 -9.62 20.90
C CYS A 292 8.46 -9.47 21.29
N ASP A 293 8.05 -8.27 21.68
CA ASP A 293 6.65 -7.93 22.01
C ASP A 293 5.77 -7.66 20.78
N GLY A 294 6.37 -7.53 19.58
CA GLY A 294 5.72 -7.52 18.29
C GLY A 294 6.28 -8.62 17.40
N GLY A 295 5.52 -9.02 16.41
CA GLY A 295 5.88 -10.11 15.55
C GLY A 295 5.04 -10.14 14.26
N ARG A 296 4.75 -11.35 13.80
CA ARG A 296 3.96 -11.57 12.59
C ARG A 296 2.52 -11.05 12.70
N THR A 297 2.01 -10.86 13.90
CA THR A 297 0.72 -10.20 14.12
C THR A 297 0.70 -8.75 13.66
N ASN A 298 1.85 -8.07 13.74
CA ASN A 298 2.03 -6.69 13.28
C ASN A 298 2.56 -6.64 11.84
N HIS A 299 3.45 -7.55 11.48
CA HIS A 299 4.07 -7.60 10.16
C HIS A 299 3.24 -8.39 9.13
N ALA A 300 2.38 -9.28 9.62
CA ALA A 300 1.37 -10.04 8.87
C ALA A 300 1.83 -10.59 7.50
N LEU A 301 1.02 -10.37 6.47
CA LEU A 301 1.28 -10.89 5.13
C LEU A 301 2.59 -10.41 4.47
N PRO A 302 3.06 -9.15 4.63
CA PRO A 302 4.34 -8.74 4.05
C PRO A 302 5.51 -9.64 4.45
N SER A 303 5.47 -10.26 5.63
CA SER A 303 6.50 -11.19 6.08
C SER A 303 6.65 -12.46 5.23
N ASP A 304 5.67 -12.79 4.39
CA ASP A 304 5.72 -13.98 3.52
C ASP A 304 6.39 -13.71 2.18
N TRP A 305 6.40 -12.48 1.72
CA TRP A 305 6.88 -12.15 0.39
C TRP A 305 7.90 -11.01 0.31
N GLU A 306 8.22 -10.39 1.44
CA GLU A 306 9.20 -9.32 1.50
C GLU A 306 10.25 -9.57 2.59
N VAL A 307 11.49 -9.27 2.25
CA VAL A 307 12.59 -9.19 3.22
C VAL A 307 12.81 -7.72 3.54
N HIS A 308 12.90 -7.41 4.81
CA HIS A 308 13.12 -6.06 5.31
C HIS A 308 14.44 -5.97 6.07
N ASP A 309 15.06 -4.81 6.03
CA ASP A 309 16.19 -4.51 6.89
C ASP A 309 15.73 -4.35 8.34
N VAL A 310 16.56 -4.84 9.25
CA VAL A 310 16.38 -4.69 10.69
C VAL A 310 17.62 -4.09 11.32
N ALA A 311 17.44 -3.31 12.38
CA ALA A 311 18.53 -2.76 13.16
C ALA A 311 18.12 -2.57 14.61
N THR A 312 19.10 -2.38 15.49
CA THR A 312 18.87 -1.97 16.88
C THR A 312 18.87 -0.45 17.00
N VAL A 313 18.05 0.12 17.89
CA VAL A 313 18.08 1.56 18.19
C VAL A 313 19.43 1.94 18.80
N ARG A 314 19.93 1.15 19.75
CA ARG A 314 21.28 1.24 20.30
C ARG A 314 22.30 0.75 19.26
N GLN A 315 23.41 1.41 19.11
CA GLN A 315 24.52 0.87 18.33
C GLN A 315 25.11 -0.33 19.09
N PRO A 316 25.27 -1.50 18.46
CA PRO A 316 25.94 -2.64 19.06
C PRO A 316 27.36 -2.30 19.47
N GLU A 317 27.83 -2.83 20.59
CA GLU A 317 29.22 -2.70 21.05
C GLU A 317 30.11 -3.75 20.39
N ASP A 318 29.54 -4.95 20.18
CA ASP A 318 30.21 -6.05 19.49
C ASP A 318 29.78 -6.08 18.02
N THR A 319 30.74 -6.11 17.11
CA THR A 319 30.50 -6.23 15.67
C THR A 319 30.29 -7.68 15.22
N ASN A 320 30.54 -8.67 16.10
CA ASN A 320 30.27 -10.06 15.79
C ASN A 320 28.77 -10.31 15.57
N GLN A 321 28.47 -11.14 14.59
CA GLN A 321 27.12 -11.49 14.23
C GLN A 321 26.88 -13.00 14.37
N ARG A 322 25.65 -13.36 14.67
CA ARG A 322 25.17 -14.74 14.66
C ARG A 322 23.92 -14.83 13.79
N ASN A 323 23.72 -15.97 13.17
CA ASN A 323 22.44 -16.23 12.50
C ASN A 323 21.32 -16.20 13.55
N THR A 324 20.42 -15.23 13.40
CA THR A 324 19.42 -14.86 14.40
C THR A 324 18.03 -15.02 13.82
N LEU A 325 17.15 -15.60 14.61
CA LEU A 325 15.72 -15.64 14.36
C LEU A 325 15.03 -14.63 15.29
N ILE A 326 14.33 -13.65 14.72
CA ILE A 326 13.53 -12.69 15.49
C ILE A 326 12.07 -13.12 15.41
N CYS A 327 11.47 -13.37 16.56
CA CYS A 327 10.13 -13.92 16.72
C CYS A 327 9.24 -12.97 17.51
N GLY A 328 7.93 -13.02 17.23
CA GLY A 328 6.91 -12.39 18.06
C GLY A 328 6.54 -13.22 19.30
N PRO A 329 5.61 -12.70 20.11
CA PRO A 329 5.22 -13.30 21.38
C PRO A 329 4.07 -14.29 21.24
N SER A 330 3.53 -14.51 20.05
CA SER A 330 2.37 -15.37 19.86
C SER A 330 2.73 -16.85 19.91
N CYS A 331 1.71 -17.70 20.10
CA CYS A 331 1.89 -19.16 20.07
C CYS A 331 1.89 -19.74 18.66
N MET A 332 1.99 -18.92 17.61
CA MET A 332 2.14 -19.41 16.25
C MET A 332 3.56 -19.94 16.04
N ALA A 333 3.70 -21.17 15.57
CA ALA A 333 5.00 -21.78 15.30
C ALA A 333 5.84 -21.03 14.26
N PHE A 334 5.18 -20.25 13.39
CA PHE A 334 5.80 -19.42 12.35
C PHE A 334 5.76 -17.91 12.67
N ASP A 335 5.63 -17.54 13.95
CA ASP A 335 5.70 -16.13 14.38
C ASP A 335 7.15 -15.64 14.38
N SER A 336 7.80 -15.78 13.24
CA SER A 336 9.11 -15.22 12.96
C SER A 336 9.00 -14.23 11.81
N PHE A 337 9.68 -13.11 11.92
CA PHE A 337 9.62 -12.04 10.94
C PHE A 337 11.00 -11.58 10.44
N TYR A 338 12.08 -12.16 10.96
CA TYR A 338 13.42 -11.99 10.43
C TYR A 338 14.25 -13.23 10.69
N GLN A 339 15.05 -13.61 9.70
CA GLN A 339 16.12 -14.60 9.85
C GLN A 339 17.35 -14.11 9.09
N GLY A 340 18.46 -13.99 9.79
CA GLY A 340 19.70 -13.55 9.18
C GLY A 340 20.79 -13.19 10.21
N PRO A 341 21.95 -12.69 9.76
CA PRO A 341 23.01 -12.25 10.63
C PRO A 341 22.57 -11.02 11.44
N PHE A 342 22.75 -11.09 12.77
CA PHE A 342 22.38 -10.03 13.70
C PHE A 342 23.38 -9.97 14.86
N PRO A 343 23.63 -8.80 15.52
CA PRO A 343 24.59 -8.68 16.61
C PRO A 343 24.35 -9.65 17.75
N ILE A 344 25.44 -10.18 18.36
CA ILE A 344 25.35 -11.18 19.43
C ILE A 344 25.13 -10.58 20.81
N ASP A 345 25.38 -9.29 21.00
CA ASP A 345 25.32 -8.57 22.28
C ASP A 345 23.93 -7.99 22.61
N ILE A 346 22.88 -8.51 21.94
CA ILE A 346 21.51 -8.05 22.14
C ILE A 346 20.98 -8.53 23.48
N LYS A 347 20.42 -7.59 24.25
CA LYS A 347 19.85 -7.83 25.58
C LYS A 347 18.34 -7.60 25.60
N THR A 348 17.68 -8.14 26.60
CA THR A 348 16.28 -7.83 26.90
C THR A 348 16.07 -6.33 27.08
N ARG A 349 14.92 -5.83 26.68
CA ARG A 349 14.51 -4.42 26.62
C ARG A 349 15.21 -3.59 25.54
N GLU A 350 16.11 -4.14 24.76
CA GLU A 350 16.61 -3.44 23.58
C GLU A 350 15.54 -3.35 22.51
N ARG A 351 15.60 -2.27 21.72
CA ARG A 351 14.63 -1.96 20.67
C ARG A 351 15.17 -2.39 19.32
N ILE A 352 14.36 -3.11 18.57
CA ILE A 352 14.62 -3.50 17.19
C ILE A 352 13.70 -2.70 16.29
N ILE A 353 14.26 -2.18 15.20
CA ILE A 353 13.56 -1.44 14.17
C ILE A 353 13.41 -2.33 12.95
N TYR A 354 12.21 -2.35 12.41
CA TYR A 354 11.84 -2.97 11.15
C TYR A 354 11.59 -1.88 10.14
N PHE A 355 12.43 -1.75 9.11
CA PHE A 355 12.35 -0.69 8.12
C PHE A 355 11.31 -0.97 7.04
N SER A 356 10.94 0.07 6.28
CA SER A 356 9.99 -0.01 5.15
C SER A 356 8.63 -0.62 5.51
N ALA A 357 8.19 -0.43 6.76
CA ALA A 357 6.91 -0.93 7.27
C ALA A 357 5.72 0.04 7.06
N GLY A 358 5.87 1.02 6.18
CA GLY A 358 4.82 2.02 5.92
C GLY A 358 3.72 1.56 4.97
N SER A 359 3.83 0.39 4.35
CA SER A 359 2.86 -0.09 3.38
C SER A 359 2.37 -1.49 3.72
N TYR A 360 1.06 -1.68 3.79
CA TYR A 360 0.36 -2.94 4.07
C TYR A 360 0.53 -3.54 5.46
N HIS A 361 1.40 -3.02 6.32
CA HIS A 361 1.58 -3.53 7.68
C HIS A 361 0.39 -3.18 8.56
N ILE A 362 0.09 -1.90 8.72
CA ILE A 362 -1.04 -1.43 9.54
C ILE A 362 -2.40 -1.99 9.05
N PRO A 363 -2.75 -1.97 7.73
CA PRO A 363 -4.05 -2.50 7.30
C PRO A 363 -4.18 -4.01 7.45
N TRP A 364 -3.09 -4.74 7.48
CA TRP A 364 -3.09 -6.20 7.66
C TRP A 364 -2.69 -6.65 9.07
N GLU A 365 -2.48 -5.72 9.99
CA GLU A 365 -2.27 -6.06 11.39
C GLU A 365 -3.40 -6.94 11.91
N THR A 366 -3.06 -8.02 12.60
CA THR A 366 -4.02 -8.97 13.13
C THR A 366 -4.16 -8.85 14.65
N ARG A 367 -5.27 -9.35 15.17
CA ARG A 367 -5.52 -9.41 16.62
C ARG A 367 -5.38 -10.83 17.18
N PHE A 368 -4.52 -11.62 16.57
CA PHE A 368 -4.26 -12.98 17.05
C PHE A 368 -3.56 -12.93 18.40
N SER A 369 -4.32 -13.19 19.47
CA SER A 369 -3.93 -13.20 20.89
C SER A 369 -3.47 -11.85 21.47
N PHE A 370 -3.20 -10.86 20.66
CA PHE A 370 -2.77 -9.51 21.06
C PHE A 370 -3.63 -8.45 20.40
N GLY A 371 -3.68 -7.24 20.99
CA GLY A 371 -4.36 -6.08 20.41
C GLY A 371 -3.52 -5.39 19.34
N GLU A 372 -4.16 -4.46 18.61
CA GLU A 372 -3.46 -3.57 17.68
C GLU A 372 -2.46 -2.69 18.42
N CYS A 373 -1.29 -2.49 17.81
CA CYS A 373 -0.27 -1.67 18.44
C CYS A 373 -0.49 -0.16 18.20
N ARG A 374 0.27 0.65 18.91
CA ARG A 374 0.28 2.11 18.78
C ARG A 374 0.74 2.54 17.39
N VAL A 375 0.21 3.68 16.90
CA VAL A 375 0.71 4.35 15.69
C VAL A 375 1.08 5.79 16.03
N LEU A 376 2.31 6.15 15.69
CA LEU A 376 2.86 7.48 15.85
C LEU A 376 2.99 8.16 14.48
N TRP A 377 2.64 9.43 14.42
CA TRP A 377 2.84 10.29 13.25
C TRP A 377 3.97 11.26 13.51
N VAL A 378 4.90 11.37 12.59
CA VAL A 378 5.95 12.39 12.62
C VAL A 378 5.67 13.41 11.54
N THR A 379 5.38 14.63 11.99
CA THR A 379 5.09 15.79 11.14
C THR A 379 6.33 16.27 10.38
N GLU A 380 6.16 17.19 9.45
CA GLU A 380 7.28 17.77 8.67
C GLU A 380 8.29 18.51 9.54
N ASP A 381 7.86 19.15 10.63
CA ASP A 381 8.71 19.81 11.62
C ASP A 381 9.30 18.86 12.67
N GLY A 382 9.05 17.56 12.55
CA GLY A 382 9.61 16.51 13.38
C GLY A 382 8.94 16.32 14.74
N GLN A 383 7.73 16.85 14.93
CA GLN A 383 6.92 16.57 16.11
C GLN A 383 6.38 15.14 16.04
N ILE A 384 6.26 14.49 17.21
CA ILE A 384 5.74 13.13 17.32
C ILE A 384 4.37 13.16 17.97
N GLU A 385 3.35 12.75 17.25
CA GLU A 385 1.96 12.68 17.68
C GLU A 385 1.50 11.22 17.75
N GLU A 386 0.81 10.85 18.81
CA GLU A 386 0.15 9.55 18.91
C GLU A 386 -1.22 9.63 18.23
N ILE A 387 -1.37 8.98 17.07
CA ILE A 387 -2.59 9.01 16.27
C ILE A 387 -3.47 7.77 16.43
N ARG A 388 -2.91 6.70 16.97
CA ARG A 388 -3.64 5.51 17.44
C ARG A 388 -2.97 5.03 18.72
N THR A 389 -3.73 4.91 19.80
CA THR A 389 -3.28 4.28 21.05
C THR A 389 -3.21 2.76 20.88
N ALA A 390 -2.35 2.10 21.65
CA ALA A 390 -2.37 0.64 21.73
C ALA A 390 -3.76 0.14 22.20
N GLU A 391 -4.26 -0.92 21.57
CA GLU A 391 -5.57 -1.47 21.93
C GLU A 391 -5.60 -1.97 23.37
N SER A 392 -6.57 -1.51 24.16
CA SER A 392 -6.76 -1.99 25.52
C SER A 392 -7.46 -3.36 25.53
N VAL A 393 -7.26 -4.13 26.59
CA VAL A 393 -7.99 -5.40 26.80
C VAL A 393 -9.50 -5.18 26.75
N GLN A 394 -9.99 -4.07 27.28
CA GLN A 394 -11.40 -3.73 27.27
C GLN A 394 -11.93 -3.52 25.83
N ASN A 395 -11.19 -2.80 25.01
CA ASN A 395 -11.55 -2.60 23.60
C ASN A 395 -11.48 -3.90 22.80
N TRP A 396 -10.47 -4.72 23.07
CA TRP A 396 -10.34 -6.05 22.46
C TRP A 396 -11.52 -6.95 22.79
N LEU A 397 -11.96 -6.99 24.07
CA LEU A 397 -13.13 -7.73 24.52
C LEU A 397 -14.43 -7.18 23.97
N ALA A 398 -14.59 -5.86 23.88
CA ALA A 398 -15.83 -5.21 23.44
C ALA A 398 -16.28 -5.65 22.04
N ARG A 399 -15.37 -6.11 21.19
CA ARG A 399 -15.69 -6.65 19.85
C ARG A 399 -16.43 -7.98 19.88
N TRP A 400 -16.23 -8.76 20.93
CA TRP A 400 -16.85 -10.08 21.12
C TRP A 400 -18.13 -10.00 21.94
N GLN A 401 -18.43 -8.84 22.51
CA GLN A 401 -19.57 -8.62 23.36
C GLN A 401 -20.66 -7.86 22.62
N ASN A 402 -21.86 -8.45 22.56
CA ASN A 402 -23.04 -7.69 22.16
C ASN A 402 -23.37 -6.72 23.31
N PRO A 403 -23.41 -5.38 23.07
CA PRO A 403 -23.71 -4.39 24.12
C PRO A 403 -25.01 -4.64 24.89
N GLY A 404 -25.96 -5.38 24.28
CA GLY A 404 -27.22 -5.77 24.91
C GLY A 404 -27.19 -7.11 25.68
N ARG A 405 -26.06 -7.80 25.74
CA ARG A 405 -25.94 -9.14 26.33
C ARG A 405 -24.72 -9.30 27.27
N LEU A 406 -24.27 -8.25 27.90
CA LEU A 406 -23.27 -8.39 28.94
C LEU A 406 -23.86 -9.22 30.08
N PRO A 407 -23.25 -10.33 30.50
CA PRO A 407 -23.64 -10.98 31.73
C PRO A 407 -23.51 -9.98 32.88
N PRO A 408 -24.37 -10.02 33.89
CA PRO A 408 -24.26 -9.11 35.02
C PRO A 408 -22.86 -9.24 35.60
N GLN A 409 -22.17 -8.10 35.76
CA GLN A 409 -20.91 -8.06 36.47
C GLN A 409 -21.19 -8.58 37.90
N ASN A 410 -20.74 -9.78 38.23
CA ASN A 410 -20.66 -10.19 39.59
C ASN A 410 -19.68 -9.21 40.29
N ARG A 411 -20.25 -8.24 40.98
CA ARG A 411 -19.48 -7.50 42.00
C ARG A 411 -19.07 -8.53 43.00
N ALA A 412 -17.81 -8.89 43.00
CA ALA A 412 -17.23 -9.57 44.15
C ALA A 412 -17.29 -8.55 45.29
N ASP A 413 -18.02 -8.95 46.32
CA ASP A 413 -18.02 -8.28 47.64
C ASP A 413 -16.64 -8.33 48.27
#